data_96098914e1b0a013dbce271fd276050d
#
_entry.id   96098914e1b0a013dbce271fd276050d
#
_cell.length_a   1.000
_cell.length_b   1.000
_cell.length_c   1.000
_cell.angle_alpha   90.00
_cell.angle_beta   90.00
_cell.angle_gamma   90.00
#
_symmetry.space_group_name_H-M   'P 1'
#
loop_
_entity.id
_entity.type
_entity.pdbx_description
1 polymer ?
#
loop_
_entity_poly.entity_id
_entity_poly.type
_entity_poly.pdbx_seq_one_letter_code
_entity_poly.pdbx_strand_id
1 'polypeptide(L)'
;MNEADTRAELIDPKLVAAGWKTNSGSGVRVRREYHINDGEIRAGGIRTGKLIADYILEYKNIKLAVIEAKSDELEVGEGVAQAKLYAQKLRIKNSYATNGKEIYEINHESKTEGTVSSFPTPEELWNRTFKETNEWTDRFNTIPFEDNNGTMQA
;
A
#
# COMPACT_ATOMS: atom_id res chain seq x y z
N MET A 1 7.70 18.50 -15.41
CA MET A 1 8.89 17.64 -15.26
C MET A 1 8.55 16.20 -15.63
N ASN A 2 9.54 15.44 -15.99
CA ASN A 2 9.27 14.06 -16.38
C ASN A 2 8.98 13.19 -15.14
N GLU A 3 8.66 11.94 -15.39
CA GLU A 3 8.27 11.05 -14.28
C GLU A 3 9.41 10.84 -13.29
N ALA A 4 10.63 10.67 -13.77
CA ALA A 4 11.77 10.45 -12.88
C ALA A 4 12.02 11.65 -11.98
N ASP A 5 11.96 12.85 -12.54
CA ASP A 5 12.12 14.08 -11.77
C ASP A 5 10.96 14.25 -10.79
N THR A 6 9.75 13.93 -11.22
CA THR A 6 8.58 14.01 -10.37
C THR A 6 8.75 13.11 -9.15
N ARG A 7 9.25 11.90 -9.36
CA ARG A 7 9.49 10.98 -8.24
C ARG A 7 10.52 11.56 -7.27
N ALA A 8 11.64 12.02 -7.81
CA ALA A 8 12.74 12.49 -6.97
C ALA A 8 12.38 13.76 -6.21
N GLU A 9 11.68 14.69 -6.86
CA GLU A 9 11.49 16.02 -6.29
C GLU A 9 10.16 16.20 -5.59
N LEU A 10 9.14 15.45 -5.96
CA LEU A 10 7.81 15.64 -5.40
C LEU A 10 7.31 14.44 -4.60
N ILE A 11 7.52 13.23 -5.09
CA ILE A 11 6.94 12.05 -4.47
C ILE A 11 7.81 11.54 -3.32
N ASP A 12 9.11 11.38 -3.56
CA ASP A 12 10.01 10.89 -2.51
C ASP A 12 9.96 11.75 -1.26
N PRO A 13 9.99 13.08 -1.35
CA PRO A 13 9.90 13.89 -0.13
C PRO A 13 8.59 13.70 0.62
N LYS A 14 7.49 13.47 -0.08
CA LYS A 14 6.21 13.23 0.58
C LYS A 14 6.20 11.90 1.31
N LEU A 15 6.84 10.89 0.73
CA LEU A 15 6.97 9.59 1.40
C LEU A 15 7.83 9.71 2.64
N VAL A 16 8.94 10.41 2.55
CA VAL A 16 9.82 10.62 3.70
C VAL A 16 9.08 11.37 4.80
N ALA A 17 8.32 12.39 4.43
CA ALA A 17 7.55 13.17 5.41
C ALA A 17 6.51 12.32 6.13
N ALA A 18 6.00 11.28 5.47
CA ALA A 18 5.02 10.37 6.07
C ALA A 18 5.69 9.25 6.89
N GLY A 19 7.01 9.22 6.93
CA GLY A 19 7.73 8.22 7.73
C GLY A 19 8.25 7.04 6.92
N TRP A 20 8.10 7.07 5.61
CA TRP A 20 8.59 5.98 4.77
C TRP A 20 10.06 6.21 4.42
N LYS A 21 10.87 6.03 5.44
CA LYS A 21 12.32 6.10 5.31
C LYS A 21 12.92 4.75 5.61
N THR A 22 13.78 4.28 4.73
CA THR A 22 14.50 3.04 4.98
C THR A 22 15.65 3.35 5.93
N ASN A 23 15.48 2.97 7.18
CA ASN A 23 16.50 3.13 8.21
C ASN A 23 16.74 1.79 8.87
N SER A 24 17.98 1.59 9.33
CA SER A 24 18.31 0.41 10.09
C SER A 24 17.41 0.33 11.32
N GLY A 25 16.72 -0.79 11.50
CA GLY A 25 15.90 -1.03 12.67
C GLY A 25 14.50 -0.44 12.64
N SER A 26 14.16 0.32 11.58
CA SER A 26 12.82 0.91 11.51
C SER A 26 11.75 -0.09 11.06
N GLY A 27 12.16 -1.14 10.37
CA GLY A 27 11.21 -2.07 9.76
C GLY A 27 10.60 -1.57 8.48
N VAL A 28 10.94 -0.36 8.07
CA VAL A 28 10.36 0.28 6.88
C VAL A 28 11.26 0.01 5.69
N ARG A 29 10.64 -0.33 4.57
CA ARG A 29 11.37 -0.47 3.31
C ARG A 29 10.53 0.09 2.19
N VAL A 30 11.15 0.93 1.36
CA VAL A 30 10.53 1.45 0.14
C VAL A 30 11.26 0.79 -1.02
N ARG A 31 10.58 -0.10 -1.72
CA ARG A 31 11.16 -0.74 -2.89
C ARG A 31 10.79 0.06 -4.11
N ARG A 32 11.76 0.25 -4.98
CA ARG A 32 11.57 1.06 -6.19
C ARG A 32 11.65 0.15 -7.40
N GLU A 33 10.82 0.44 -8.39
CA GLU A 33 10.82 -0.28 -9.66
C GLU A 33 10.77 -1.78 -9.41
N TYR A 34 9.74 -2.18 -8.66
CA TYR A 34 9.58 -3.55 -8.25
C TYR A 34 8.99 -4.38 -9.39
N HIS A 35 9.71 -5.40 -9.79
CA HIS A 35 9.26 -6.29 -10.86
C HIS A 35 8.23 -7.26 -10.33
N ILE A 36 7.02 -7.17 -10.86
CA ILE A 36 5.96 -8.09 -10.50
C ILE A 36 6.11 -9.29 -11.39
N ASN A 37 6.45 -10.42 -10.78
CA ASN A 37 6.65 -11.64 -11.54
C ASN A 37 5.29 -12.24 -11.85
N ASP A 38 4.76 -11.89 -13.00
CA ASP A 38 3.60 -12.56 -13.51
C ASP A 38 3.96 -13.99 -13.84
N GLY A 39 5.20 -14.19 -14.30
CA GLY A 39 5.79 -15.50 -14.51
C GLY A 39 5.08 -16.35 -15.52
N GLU A 40 3.96 -15.93 -15.97
CA GLU A 40 3.13 -16.78 -16.80
C GLU A 40 3.46 -16.63 -18.24
N ILE A 41 3.63 -17.78 -18.86
CA ILE A 41 3.74 -17.85 -20.30
C ILE A 41 2.36 -18.26 -20.78
N ARG A 42 1.78 -17.43 -21.61
CA ARG A 42 0.46 -17.71 -22.16
C ARG A 42 0.51 -18.92 -23.07
N ALA A 43 -0.63 -19.54 -23.24
CA ALA A 43 -0.78 -20.60 -24.21
C ALA A 43 -0.22 -20.12 -25.55
N GLY A 44 0.62 -20.92 -26.17
CA GLY A 44 1.30 -20.51 -27.38
C GLY A 44 2.63 -19.84 -27.16
N GLY A 45 3.09 -19.76 -25.92
CA GLY A 45 4.41 -19.22 -25.61
C GLY A 45 4.46 -17.71 -25.53
N ILE A 46 3.32 -17.04 -25.57
CA ILE A 46 3.30 -15.59 -25.50
C ILE A 46 3.39 -15.17 -24.03
N ARG A 47 4.38 -14.35 -23.76
CA ARG A 47 4.61 -13.84 -22.43
C ARG A 47 3.87 -12.51 -22.25
N THR A 48 3.28 -12.29 -21.09
CA THR A 48 2.77 -10.97 -20.77
C THR A 48 3.94 -10.00 -20.66
N GLY A 49 3.67 -8.72 -20.92
CA GLY A 49 4.70 -7.70 -20.77
C GLY A 49 5.17 -7.60 -19.34
N LYS A 50 6.30 -6.98 -19.17
CA LYS A 50 6.86 -6.75 -17.85
C LYS A 50 5.94 -5.80 -17.07
N LEU A 51 5.67 -6.18 -15.83
CA LEU A 51 4.92 -5.35 -14.91
C LEU A 51 5.91 -4.85 -13.87
N ILE A 52 6.02 -3.53 -13.78
CA ILE A 52 6.97 -2.91 -12.85
C ILE A 52 6.20 -1.85 -12.07
N ALA A 53 6.09 -2.06 -10.76
CA ALA A 53 5.48 -1.08 -9.89
C ALA A 53 6.53 -0.04 -9.50
N ASP A 54 6.15 1.22 -9.54
CA ASP A 54 7.10 2.29 -9.25
C ASP A 54 7.58 2.23 -7.81
N TYR A 55 6.68 1.97 -6.87
CA TYR A 55 7.03 1.84 -5.46
C TYR A 55 6.20 0.74 -4.81
N ILE A 56 6.85 0.00 -3.90
CA ILE A 56 6.16 -0.89 -2.96
C ILE A 56 6.57 -0.43 -1.57
N LEU A 57 5.58 -0.17 -0.73
CA LEU A 57 5.82 0.22 0.66
C LEU A 57 5.72 -1.02 1.54
N GLU A 58 6.81 -1.34 2.23
CA GLU A 58 6.87 -2.49 3.13
C GLU A 58 7.09 -2.02 4.56
N TYR A 59 6.46 -2.72 5.48
CA TYR A 59 6.68 -2.48 6.89
C TYR A 59 6.65 -3.84 7.59
N LYS A 60 7.65 -4.10 8.42
CA LYS A 60 7.79 -5.38 9.15
C LYS A 60 7.72 -6.56 8.19
N ASN A 61 8.37 -6.42 7.05
CA ASN A 61 8.48 -7.45 6.00
C ASN A 61 7.17 -7.77 5.29
N ILE A 62 6.16 -6.92 5.44
CA ILE A 62 4.88 -7.09 4.75
C ILE A 62 4.71 -5.94 3.76
N LYS A 63 4.33 -6.29 2.53
CA LYS A 63 4.03 -5.29 1.51
C LYS A 63 2.65 -4.73 1.78
N LEU A 64 2.59 -3.44 2.07
CA LEU A 64 1.35 -2.80 2.49
C LEU A 64 0.70 -1.96 1.41
N ALA A 65 1.49 -1.42 0.49
CA ALA A 65 0.94 -0.53 -0.53
C ALA A 65 1.76 -0.56 -1.81
N VAL A 66 1.06 -0.31 -2.92
CA VAL A 66 1.65 -0.10 -4.23
C VAL A 66 1.42 1.36 -4.60
N ILE A 67 2.43 2.00 -5.16
CA ILE A 67 2.29 3.37 -5.66
C ILE A 67 2.70 3.41 -7.12
N GLU A 68 1.83 3.98 -7.92
CA GLU A 68 2.10 4.20 -9.33
C GLU A 68 2.30 5.69 -9.55
N ALA A 69 3.44 6.05 -10.11
CA ALA A 69 3.82 7.45 -10.29
C ALA A 69 3.62 7.87 -11.74
N LYS A 70 3.18 9.10 -11.91
CA LYS A 70 3.09 9.73 -13.22
C LYS A 70 3.77 11.09 -13.15
N SER A 71 4.15 11.61 -14.32
CA SER A 71 4.69 12.95 -14.43
C SER A 71 3.70 13.98 -13.88
N ASP A 72 4.23 15.06 -13.29
CA ASP A 72 3.38 16.12 -12.76
C ASP A 72 2.60 16.85 -13.84
N GLU A 73 2.90 16.58 -15.10
CA GLU A 73 2.17 17.14 -16.22
C GLU A 73 0.92 16.35 -16.58
N LEU A 74 0.75 15.16 -15.99
CA LEU A 74 -0.39 14.31 -16.27
C LEU A 74 -1.40 14.38 -15.14
N GLU A 75 -2.63 13.99 -15.46
CA GLU A 75 -3.67 13.87 -14.44
C GLU A 75 -3.36 12.67 -13.57
N VAL A 76 -3.69 12.78 -12.27
CA VAL A 76 -3.42 11.69 -11.33
C VAL A 76 -4.16 10.42 -11.73
N GLY A 77 -5.30 10.55 -12.38
CA GLY A 77 -6.09 9.40 -12.80
C GLY A 77 -5.42 8.51 -13.81
N GLU A 78 -4.38 9.02 -14.48
CA GLU A 78 -3.68 8.24 -15.51
C GLU A 78 -3.06 6.96 -14.95
N GLY A 79 -2.71 6.95 -13.67
CA GLY A 79 -2.08 5.77 -13.06
C GLY A 79 -3.01 4.88 -12.26
N VAL A 80 -4.28 5.26 -12.15
CA VAL A 80 -5.20 4.57 -11.22
C VAL A 80 -5.43 3.11 -11.62
N ALA A 81 -5.72 2.86 -12.90
CA ALA A 81 -5.98 1.50 -13.36
C ALA A 81 -4.77 0.60 -13.15
N GLN A 82 -3.58 1.14 -13.40
CA GLN A 82 -2.35 0.38 -13.25
C GLN A 82 -2.07 0.09 -11.78
N ALA A 83 -2.30 1.07 -10.90
CA ALA A 83 -2.14 0.86 -9.46
C ALA A 83 -3.08 -0.22 -8.98
N LYS A 84 -4.32 -0.22 -9.43
CA LYS A 84 -5.29 -1.25 -9.07
C LYS A 84 -4.84 -2.62 -9.53
N LEU A 85 -4.39 -2.72 -10.77
CA LEU A 85 -3.95 -3.98 -11.32
C LEU A 85 -2.78 -4.57 -10.53
N TYR A 86 -1.80 -3.74 -10.23
CA TYR A 86 -0.61 -4.20 -9.52
C TYR A 86 -0.95 -4.65 -8.09
N ALA A 87 -1.83 -3.91 -7.43
CA ALA A 87 -2.26 -4.30 -6.09
C ALA A 87 -2.96 -5.65 -6.10
N GLN A 88 -3.80 -5.89 -7.11
CA GLN A 88 -4.48 -7.17 -7.24
C GLN A 88 -3.49 -8.30 -7.47
N LYS A 89 -2.51 -8.09 -8.33
CA LYS A 89 -1.53 -9.12 -8.63
C LYS A 89 -0.67 -9.45 -7.42
N LEU A 90 -0.35 -8.47 -6.61
CA LEU A 90 0.48 -8.66 -5.42
C LEU A 90 -0.35 -8.95 -4.17
N ARG A 91 -1.68 -8.94 -4.28
CA ARG A 91 -2.60 -9.14 -3.15
C ARG A 91 -2.35 -8.14 -2.04
N ILE A 92 -2.17 -6.90 -2.45
CA ILE A 92 -1.96 -5.78 -1.54
C ILE A 92 -3.28 -5.02 -1.45
N LYS A 93 -3.66 -4.62 -0.24
CA LYS A 93 -4.97 -4.03 0.00
C LYS A 93 -5.04 -2.54 -0.28
N ASN A 94 -3.91 -1.88 -0.40
CA ASN A 94 -3.87 -0.43 -0.60
C ASN A 94 -3.05 -0.10 -1.83
N SER A 95 -3.56 0.78 -2.67
CA SER A 95 -2.79 1.26 -3.81
C SER A 95 -2.97 2.75 -3.96
N TYR A 96 -2.00 3.37 -4.58
CA TYR A 96 -1.95 4.81 -4.75
C TYR A 96 -1.51 5.15 -6.16
N ALA A 97 -2.09 6.20 -6.71
CA ALA A 97 -1.59 6.82 -7.92
C ALA A 97 -1.28 8.26 -7.57
N THR A 98 -0.15 8.77 -8.05
CA THR A 98 0.23 10.13 -7.75
C THR A 98 1.00 10.73 -8.92
N ASN A 99 0.81 12.04 -9.13
CA ASN A 99 1.60 12.81 -10.08
C ASN A 99 2.50 13.81 -9.35
N GLY A 100 2.68 13.59 -8.04
CA GLY A 100 3.49 14.49 -7.23
C GLY A 100 2.73 15.65 -6.64
N LYS A 101 1.63 16.04 -7.27
CA LYS A 101 0.79 17.14 -6.78
C LYS A 101 -0.43 16.61 -6.07
N GLU A 102 -1.00 15.55 -6.60
CA GLU A 102 -2.17 14.90 -6.01
C GLU A 102 -1.85 13.46 -5.70
N ILE A 103 -2.53 12.93 -4.69
CA ILE A 103 -2.41 11.54 -4.28
C ILE A 103 -3.81 10.94 -4.30
N TYR A 104 -3.96 9.89 -5.09
CA TYR A 104 -5.23 9.18 -5.18
C TYR A 104 -5.07 7.84 -4.47
N GLU A 105 -5.94 7.57 -3.51
CA GLU A 105 -5.86 6.37 -2.68
C GLU A 105 -6.97 5.40 -3.04
N ILE A 106 -6.63 4.14 -3.18
CA ILE A 106 -7.61 3.08 -3.40
C ILE A 106 -7.47 2.06 -2.27
N ASN A 107 -8.56 1.85 -1.54
CA ASN A 107 -8.62 0.82 -0.51
C ASN A 107 -9.40 -0.35 -1.10
N HIS A 108 -8.70 -1.43 -1.39
CA HIS A 108 -9.30 -2.57 -2.08
C HIS A 108 -10.19 -3.39 -1.16
N GLU A 109 -9.99 -3.31 0.13
CA GLU A 109 -10.81 -4.06 1.07
C GLU A 109 -12.17 -3.41 1.26
N SER A 110 -12.17 -2.11 1.54
CA SER A 110 -13.44 -1.36 1.71
C SER A 110 -14.05 -0.95 0.38
N LYS A 111 -13.28 -1.06 -0.71
CA LYS A 111 -13.68 -0.67 -2.05
C LYS A 111 -14.02 0.81 -2.13
N THR A 112 -13.25 1.61 -1.41
CA THR A 112 -13.38 3.06 -1.45
C THR A 112 -12.15 3.66 -2.10
N GLU A 113 -12.32 4.81 -2.76
CA GLU A 113 -11.20 5.48 -3.39
C GLU A 113 -11.47 6.97 -3.48
N GLY A 114 -10.40 7.75 -3.52
CA GLY A 114 -10.49 9.19 -3.64
C GLY A 114 -9.16 9.85 -3.39
N THR A 115 -9.11 11.17 -3.58
CA THR A 115 -7.89 11.92 -3.31
C THR A 115 -7.69 12.10 -1.82
N VAL A 116 -6.41 12.08 -1.42
CA VAL A 116 -6.02 12.31 -0.03
C VAL A 116 -4.92 13.35 -0.01
N SER A 117 -4.72 13.98 1.16
CA SER A 117 -3.76 15.08 1.27
C SER A 117 -2.33 14.59 1.51
N SER A 118 -2.16 13.37 2.00
CA SER A 118 -0.83 12.84 2.30
C SER A 118 -0.88 11.32 2.30
N PHE A 119 0.30 10.71 2.21
CA PHE A 119 0.39 9.26 2.38
C PHE A 119 0.20 8.93 3.87
N PRO A 120 -0.39 7.78 4.18
CA PRO A 120 -0.46 7.35 5.57
C PRO A 120 0.93 6.96 6.08
N THR A 121 1.09 7.02 7.41
CA THR A 121 2.34 6.56 8.02
C THR A 121 2.42 5.04 7.95
N PRO A 122 3.61 4.46 8.15
CA PRO A 122 3.73 3.01 8.19
C PRO A 122 2.80 2.36 9.21
N GLU A 123 2.68 2.96 10.39
CA GLU A 123 1.81 2.40 11.43
C GLU A 123 0.34 2.52 11.09
N GLU A 124 -0.04 3.65 10.50
CA GLU A 124 -1.44 3.82 10.08
C GLU A 124 -1.81 2.78 9.03
N LEU A 125 -0.91 2.56 8.08
CA LEU A 125 -1.18 1.61 7.01
C LEU A 125 -1.18 0.17 7.53
N TRP A 126 -0.27 -0.12 8.46
CA TRP A 126 -0.24 -1.42 9.12
C TRP A 126 -1.54 -1.70 9.86
N ASN A 127 -1.98 -0.74 10.66
CA ASN A 127 -3.21 -0.89 11.43
C ASN A 127 -4.43 -1.02 10.53
N ARG A 128 -4.47 -0.26 9.45
CA ARG A 128 -5.56 -0.35 8.48
C ARG A 128 -5.59 -1.72 7.82
N THR A 129 -4.43 -2.23 7.45
CA THR A 129 -4.32 -3.50 6.75
C THR A 129 -4.76 -4.66 7.62
N PHE A 130 -4.44 -4.60 8.91
CA PHE A 130 -4.74 -5.68 9.85
C PHE A 130 -5.85 -5.31 10.82
N LYS A 131 -6.73 -4.40 10.40
CA LYS A 131 -7.78 -3.89 11.28
C LYS A 131 -8.65 -5.01 11.84
N GLU A 132 -9.07 -5.91 10.99
CA GLU A 132 -9.96 -6.99 11.40
C GLU A 132 -9.28 -7.88 12.44
N THR A 133 -8.04 -8.22 12.20
CA THR A 133 -7.26 -9.04 13.14
C THR A 133 -7.06 -8.30 14.45
N ASN A 134 -6.76 -7.01 14.39
CA ASN A 134 -6.54 -6.20 15.58
C ASN A 134 -7.83 -6.08 16.39
N GLU A 135 -8.95 -5.86 15.74
CA GLU A 135 -10.25 -5.76 16.41
C GLU A 135 -10.61 -7.07 17.08
N TRP A 136 -10.35 -8.17 16.43
CA TRP A 136 -10.62 -9.48 17.00
C TRP A 136 -9.79 -9.70 18.27
N THR A 137 -8.50 -9.35 18.20
CA THR A 137 -7.60 -9.50 19.33
C THR A 137 -8.07 -8.63 20.50
N ASP A 138 -8.40 -7.38 20.24
CA ASP A 138 -8.85 -6.46 21.27
C ASP A 138 -10.14 -6.97 21.93
N ARG A 139 -11.07 -7.42 21.12
CA ARG A 139 -12.34 -7.93 21.64
C ARG A 139 -12.11 -9.15 22.51
N PHE A 140 -11.24 -10.03 22.09
CA PHE A 140 -10.91 -11.23 22.84
C PHE A 140 -10.29 -10.87 24.19
N ASN A 141 -9.43 -9.87 24.19
CA ASN A 141 -8.72 -9.45 25.39
C ASN A 141 -9.62 -8.73 26.38
N THR A 142 -10.73 -8.16 25.94
CA THR A 142 -11.63 -7.42 26.82
C THR A 142 -12.78 -8.26 27.34
N ILE A 143 -12.96 -9.50 26.90
CA ILE A 143 -14.00 -10.37 27.42
C ILE A 143 -13.63 -10.79 28.83
N PRO A 144 -14.48 -10.53 29.85
CA PRO A 144 -14.17 -10.94 31.21
C PRO A 144 -14.27 -12.45 31.35
N PHE A 145 -13.42 -12.95 32.17
CA PHE A 145 -13.52 -14.36 32.52
C PHE A 145 -14.55 -14.49 33.64
N GLU A 146 -15.41 -15.49 33.80
CA GLU A 146 -16.36 -15.64 34.77
C GLU A 146 -16.42 -16.88 35.44
N ASP A 147 -15.73 -16.29 35.46
CA ASP A 147 -15.65 -16.62 35.84
C ASP A 147 -16.27 -16.86 36.30
N ASN A 148 -16.41 -17.17 36.56
CA ASN A 148 -16.74 -17.18 36.89
C ASN A 148 -17.38 -17.33 37.17
N ASN A 149 -17.57 -17.52 37.50
CA ASN A 149 -17.99 -17.31 37.77
C ASN A 149 -18.71 -17.13 37.67
N GLY A 150 -19.15 -17.28 37.67
CA GLY A 150 -19.53 -16.81 37.28
C GLY A 150 -20.01 -16.57 36.68
N THR A 151 -19.95 -16.47 36.57
CA THR A 151 -20.04 -15.91 35.79
C THR A 151 -19.99 -15.55 34.90
N MET A 152 -19.91 -15.77 34.38
CA MET A 152 -19.55 -15.25 33.47
C MET A 152 -19.49 -14.86 32.63
N GLN A 153 -19.50 -14.93 32.33
CA GLN A 153 -19.16 -14.39 31.56
C GLN A 153 -19.01 -14.03 30.93
N ALA A 154 -18.83 -14.18 30.72
CA ALA A 154 -18.55 -13.65 29.88
C ALA A 154 -18.35 -12.99 29.47
#